data_71a5b1cb253f9f704eb22bfcdb9175e2
#
_entry.id   71a5b1cb253f9f704eb22bfcdb9175e2
#
_cell.length_a   1.000
_cell.length_b   1.000
_cell.length_c   1.000
_cell.angle_alpha   90.00
_cell.angle_beta   90.00
_cell.angle_gamma   90.00
#
_symmetry.space_group_name_H-M   'P 1'
#
loop_
_entity.id
_entity.type
_entity.pdbx_description
1 polymer ?
#
loop_
_entity_poly.entity_id
_entity_poly.type
_entity_poly.pdbx_seq_one_letter_code
_entity_poly.pdbx_strand_id
1 'polypeptide(L)'
;MVQKKTCTVVCALAAACALVLGVVAMGAAVTLTFEFTDLDPHAGQTMFLRVVDAATFVEVARLRVPEIPAGAFQIDVSPLETGTSYQVDYFIDANGNGAYDAPPTDEARRFFLSDVQASGAINVVHDATLTDIDWPPAIDGVVTTGEYRHAMTDPGTGISVFWQNDATVLRIGLISPGTGWVGIGFGPVDLMQGADILIAAVSDGVLTIQDQFGVAQTVHRLDSQGNIIQAAGTEADGVTMVEFSLFLASGDPADNALVPGQTVGVILALHANSDSFTSRHTARSTTAITLDGGI
;
A
#
# COMPACT_ATOMS: atom_id res chain seq x y z
N MET A 1 -61.82 49.63 -29.78
CA MET A 1 -60.84 49.94 -28.67
C MET A 1 -60.23 48.65 -28.21
N VAL A 2 -59.00 48.29 -28.74
CA VAL A 2 -58.38 47.03 -28.46
C VAL A 2 -57.17 47.34 -27.61
N GLN A 3 -57.19 46.82 -26.35
CA GLN A 3 -56.03 46.92 -25.43
C GLN A 3 -54.97 45.91 -25.78
N LYS A 4 -53.78 46.40 -26.11
CA LYS A 4 -52.55 45.58 -26.25
C LYS A 4 -51.99 45.25 -24.87
N LYS A 5 -51.96 43.98 -24.54
CA LYS A 5 -51.22 43.46 -23.38
C LYS A 5 -49.75 43.21 -23.81
N THR A 6 -48.86 43.94 -23.12
CA THR A 6 -47.40 43.77 -23.27
C THR A 6 -46.96 42.60 -22.40
N CYS A 7 -46.36 41.59 -22.97
CA CYS A 7 -45.80 40.46 -22.23
C CYS A 7 -44.28 40.73 -22.09
N THR A 8 -43.82 40.94 -20.85
CA THR A 8 -42.40 41.10 -20.52
C THR A 8 -41.79 39.72 -20.29
N VAL A 9 -40.93 39.28 -21.18
CA VAL A 9 -40.16 38.06 -21.02
C VAL A 9 -38.91 38.37 -20.21
N VAL A 10 -38.84 37.82 -19.00
CA VAL A 10 -37.61 37.84 -18.16
C VAL A 10 -36.75 36.66 -18.61
N CYS A 11 -35.63 36.95 -19.25
CA CYS A 11 -34.61 35.96 -19.60
C CYS A 11 -33.80 35.64 -18.34
N ALA A 12 -34.02 34.45 -17.73
CA ALA A 12 -33.16 33.93 -16.70
C ALA A 12 -31.95 33.25 -17.38
N LEU A 13 -30.77 33.86 -17.22
CA LEU A 13 -29.49 33.22 -17.58
C LEU A 13 -29.25 32.08 -16.60
N ALA A 14 -29.45 30.84 -17.04
CA ALA A 14 -28.94 29.67 -16.35
C ALA A 14 -27.44 29.52 -16.69
N ALA A 15 -26.58 29.82 -15.73
CA ALA A 15 -25.17 29.50 -15.82
C ALA A 15 -25.03 27.96 -15.69
N ALA A 16 -24.81 27.29 -16.80
CA ALA A 16 -24.44 25.89 -16.82
C ALA A 16 -22.97 25.79 -16.33
N CYS A 17 -22.78 25.36 -15.09
CA CYS A 17 -21.50 24.94 -14.60
C CYS A 17 -21.18 23.59 -15.25
N ALA A 18 -20.36 23.59 -16.31
CA ALA A 18 -19.83 22.38 -16.91
C ALA A 18 -18.80 21.79 -15.95
N LEU A 19 -19.21 20.77 -15.20
CA LEU A 19 -18.29 19.91 -14.45
C LEU A 19 -17.51 19.10 -15.49
N VAL A 20 -16.29 19.49 -15.79
CA VAL A 20 -15.36 18.67 -16.58
C VAL A 20 -14.91 17.53 -15.67
N LEU A 21 -15.64 16.44 -15.67
CA LEU A 21 -15.16 15.15 -15.21
C LEU A 21 -14.05 14.75 -16.19
N GLY A 22 -12.80 14.90 -15.76
CA GLY A 22 -11.67 14.30 -16.44
C GLY A 22 -11.87 12.78 -16.40
N VAL A 23 -12.30 12.20 -17.51
CA VAL A 23 -12.23 10.75 -17.72
C VAL A 23 -10.74 10.46 -17.84
N VAL A 24 -10.11 10.01 -16.77
CA VAL A 24 -8.83 9.31 -16.87
C VAL A 24 -9.16 8.08 -17.72
N ALA A 25 -8.67 8.03 -18.95
CA ALA A 25 -8.82 6.88 -19.81
C ALA A 25 -8.06 5.75 -19.10
N MET A 26 -8.77 4.81 -18.48
CA MET A 26 -8.16 3.58 -18.01
C MET A 26 -7.56 2.86 -19.22
N GLY A 27 -6.30 2.47 -19.14
CA GLY A 27 -5.64 1.70 -20.17
C GLY A 27 -6.42 0.42 -20.47
N ALA A 28 -6.29 -0.11 -21.67
CA ALA A 28 -6.88 -1.42 -21.98
C ALA A 28 -6.12 -2.49 -21.17
N ALA A 29 -6.87 -3.46 -20.64
CA ALA A 29 -6.27 -4.58 -19.94
C ALA A 29 -5.44 -5.44 -20.90
N VAL A 30 -4.22 -5.78 -20.50
CA VAL A 30 -3.29 -6.63 -21.25
C VAL A 30 -2.74 -7.75 -20.37
N THR A 31 -2.28 -8.83 -21.02
CA THR A 31 -1.56 -9.92 -20.37
C THR A 31 -0.13 -9.93 -20.88
N LEU A 32 0.85 -9.95 -19.96
CA LEU A 32 2.24 -10.20 -20.29
C LEU A 32 2.61 -11.64 -19.90
N THR A 33 3.23 -12.35 -20.81
CA THR A 33 3.79 -13.68 -20.58
C THR A 33 5.31 -13.55 -20.39
N PHE A 34 5.79 -13.72 -19.17
CA PHE A 34 7.22 -13.77 -18.88
C PHE A 34 7.76 -15.15 -19.24
N GLU A 35 8.66 -15.21 -20.20
CA GLU A 35 9.35 -16.42 -20.64
C GLU A 35 10.72 -16.50 -19.96
N PHE A 36 10.85 -17.33 -18.94
CA PHE A 36 12.07 -17.51 -18.17
C PHE A 36 12.96 -18.57 -18.80
N THR A 37 14.26 -18.25 -18.95
CA THR A 37 15.32 -19.16 -19.42
C THR A 37 16.52 -19.14 -18.48
N ASP A 38 17.40 -20.14 -18.62
CA ASP A 38 18.64 -20.29 -17.87
C ASP A 38 18.47 -20.44 -16.34
N LEU A 39 17.33 -20.99 -15.92
CA LEU A 39 17.00 -21.30 -14.53
C LEU A 39 17.24 -22.76 -14.15
N ASP A 40 17.87 -23.57 -15.03
CA ASP A 40 18.15 -24.99 -14.74
C ASP A 40 18.93 -25.26 -13.45
N PRO A 41 19.90 -24.42 -13.02
CA PRO A 41 20.57 -24.60 -11.73
C PRO A 41 19.63 -24.49 -10.52
N HIS A 42 18.47 -23.86 -10.70
CA HIS A 42 17.46 -23.59 -9.67
C HIS A 42 16.24 -24.49 -9.78
N ALA A 43 16.26 -25.49 -10.66
CA ALA A 43 15.13 -26.43 -10.80
C ALA A 43 14.76 -27.08 -9.47
N GLY A 44 13.47 -27.05 -9.12
CA GLY A 44 12.94 -27.52 -7.85
C GLY A 44 12.96 -26.52 -6.70
N GLN A 45 13.64 -25.36 -6.85
CA GLN A 45 13.57 -24.28 -5.88
C GLN A 45 12.28 -23.44 -6.05
N THR A 46 11.92 -22.67 -5.05
CA THR A 46 10.79 -21.75 -5.12
C THR A 46 11.22 -20.40 -5.72
N MET A 47 10.40 -19.83 -6.59
CA MET A 47 10.58 -18.46 -7.07
C MET A 47 9.38 -17.61 -6.66
N PHE A 48 9.65 -16.38 -6.24
CA PHE A 48 8.66 -15.34 -5.98
C PHE A 48 8.84 -14.22 -6.99
N LEU A 49 7.73 -13.68 -7.49
CA LEU A 49 7.70 -12.59 -8.45
C LEU A 49 6.64 -11.57 -8.03
N ARG A 50 6.95 -10.28 -8.17
CA ARG A 50 5.97 -9.20 -8.04
C ARG A 50 6.08 -8.21 -9.19
N VAL A 51 4.96 -7.57 -9.50
CA VAL A 51 4.88 -6.50 -10.49
C VAL A 51 4.28 -5.27 -9.81
N VAL A 52 4.95 -4.15 -9.95
CA VAL A 52 4.60 -2.87 -9.30
C VAL A 52 4.42 -1.81 -10.38
N ASP A 53 3.34 -1.06 -10.32
CA ASP A 53 3.19 0.15 -11.13
C ASP A 53 4.28 1.17 -10.74
N ALA A 54 5.12 1.53 -11.70
CA ALA A 54 6.30 2.36 -11.43
C ALA A 54 5.98 3.83 -11.10
N ALA A 55 4.76 4.29 -11.40
CA ALA A 55 4.33 5.66 -11.11
C ALA A 55 3.61 5.78 -9.77
N THR A 56 2.79 4.77 -9.42
CA THR A 56 1.96 4.80 -8.22
C THR A 56 2.53 3.98 -7.06
N PHE A 57 3.53 3.14 -7.32
CA PHE A 57 4.12 2.18 -6.39
C PHE A 57 3.15 1.10 -5.87
N VAL A 58 1.97 0.98 -6.51
CA VAL A 58 0.99 -0.05 -6.20
C VAL A 58 1.48 -1.39 -6.74
N GLU A 59 1.52 -2.41 -5.89
CA GLU A 59 1.76 -3.79 -6.33
C GLU A 59 0.50 -4.30 -7.03
N VAL A 60 0.62 -4.62 -8.31
CA VAL A 60 -0.50 -5.07 -9.15
C VAL A 60 -0.53 -6.59 -9.31
N ALA A 61 0.57 -7.28 -9.03
CA ALA A 61 0.62 -8.74 -9.02
C ALA A 61 1.72 -9.25 -8.10
N ARG A 62 1.43 -10.34 -7.38
CA ARG A 62 2.39 -11.14 -6.62
C ARG A 62 2.13 -12.62 -6.89
N LEU A 63 3.18 -13.35 -7.24
CA LEU A 63 3.10 -14.73 -7.70
C LEU A 63 4.16 -15.57 -7.03
N ARG A 64 3.85 -16.84 -6.84
CA ARG A 64 4.78 -17.85 -6.33
C ARG A 64 4.82 -19.04 -7.30
N VAL A 65 6.02 -19.41 -7.74
CA VAL A 65 6.29 -20.66 -8.45
C VAL A 65 6.86 -21.62 -7.42
N PRO A 66 6.09 -22.58 -6.91
CA PRO A 66 6.52 -23.43 -5.79
C PRO A 66 7.72 -24.32 -6.14
N GLU A 67 7.83 -24.69 -7.40
CA GLU A 67 8.94 -25.50 -7.94
C GLU A 67 9.26 -24.98 -9.35
N ILE A 68 10.44 -24.39 -9.53
CA ILE A 68 10.96 -23.99 -10.84
C ILE A 68 11.11 -25.25 -11.68
N PRO A 69 10.47 -25.36 -12.86
CA PRO A 69 10.64 -26.49 -13.75
C PRO A 69 12.03 -26.48 -14.40
N ALA A 70 12.51 -27.65 -14.78
CA ALA A 70 13.70 -27.73 -15.63
C ALA A 70 13.38 -27.19 -17.03
N GLY A 71 14.33 -26.47 -17.64
CA GLY A 71 14.17 -25.81 -18.94
C GLY A 71 13.41 -24.48 -18.85
N ALA A 72 13.05 -23.95 -20.02
CA ALA A 72 12.30 -22.71 -20.11
C ALA A 72 10.84 -22.92 -19.64
N PHE A 73 10.28 -21.89 -18.98
CA PHE A 73 8.88 -21.88 -18.56
C PHE A 73 8.27 -20.49 -18.67
N GLN A 74 6.95 -20.41 -18.55
CA GLN A 74 6.20 -19.17 -18.72
C GLN A 74 5.34 -18.85 -17.52
N ILE A 75 5.18 -17.55 -17.23
CA ILE A 75 4.28 -17.01 -16.23
C ILE A 75 3.44 -15.91 -16.88
N ASP A 76 2.11 -16.04 -16.83
CA ASP A 76 1.20 -14.99 -17.28
C ASP A 76 0.88 -14.04 -16.11
N VAL A 77 1.00 -12.76 -16.38
CA VAL A 77 0.61 -11.69 -15.45
C VAL A 77 -0.49 -10.86 -16.08
N SER A 78 -1.66 -10.84 -15.45
CA SER A 78 -2.81 -10.05 -15.88
C SER A 78 -3.81 -9.83 -14.74
N PRO A 79 -4.66 -8.77 -14.80
CA PRO A 79 -4.61 -7.72 -15.82
C PRO A 79 -3.50 -6.69 -15.53
N LEU A 80 -2.81 -6.25 -16.57
CA LEU A 80 -1.97 -5.06 -16.59
C LEU A 80 -2.62 -4.02 -17.50
N GLU A 81 -2.22 -2.74 -17.41
CA GLU A 81 -2.83 -1.66 -18.18
C GLU A 81 -1.89 -1.15 -19.28
N THR A 82 -2.43 -0.84 -20.46
CA THR A 82 -1.68 -0.17 -21.53
C THR A 82 -1.30 1.25 -21.12
N GLY A 83 -0.13 1.73 -21.59
CA GLY A 83 0.39 3.05 -21.26
C GLY A 83 1.08 3.13 -19.89
N THR A 84 1.15 2.02 -19.17
CA THR A 84 1.74 1.94 -17.82
C THR A 84 3.14 1.34 -17.88
N SER A 85 4.05 1.86 -17.05
CA SER A 85 5.38 1.30 -16.83
C SER A 85 5.39 0.51 -15.54
N TYR A 86 6.07 -0.63 -15.56
CA TYR A 86 6.11 -1.53 -14.41
C TYR A 86 7.54 -1.83 -13.97
N GLN A 87 7.74 -1.93 -12.66
CA GLN A 87 8.89 -2.59 -12.06
C GLN A 87 8.53 -4.05 -11.81
N VAL A 88 9.41 -4.94 -12.21
CA VAL A 88 9.28 -6.38 -11.95
C VAL A 88 10.45 -6.81 -11.09
N ASP A 89 10.13 -7.37 -9.94
CA ASP A 89 11.09 -7.98 -9.02
C ASP A 89 10.81 -9.48 -8.93
N TYR A 90 11.87 -10.29 -8.89
CA TYR A 90 11.75 -11.69 -8.51
C TYR A 90 12.96 -12.13 -7.71
N PHE A 91 12.77 -13.15 -6.89
CA PHE A 91 13.87 -13.84 -6.24
C PHE A 91 13.64 -15.35 -6.25
N ILE A 92 14.75 -16.08 -6.16
CA ILE A 92 14.79 -17.51 -6.02
C ILE A 92 15.21 -17.80 -4.57
N ASP A 93 14.33 -18.45 -3.83
CA ASP A 93 14.55 -18.89 -2.45
C ASP A 93 15.53 -20.08 -2.48
N ALA A 94 16.82 -19.76 -2.44
CA ALA A 94 17.87 -20.77 -2.61
C ALA A 94 18.10 -21.59 -1.34
N ASN A 95 17.80 -21.03 -0.16
CA ASN A 95 17.94 -21.73 1.10
C ASN A 95 16.65 -22.45 1.56
N GLY A 96 15.51 -22.22 0.88
CA GLY A 96 14.22 -22.91 1.11
C GLY A 96 13.50 -22.50 2.38
N ASN A 97 13.79 -21.29 2.91
CA ASN A 97 13.19 -20.80 4.16
C ASN A 97 11.83 -20.09 3.95
N GLY A 98 11.46 -19.79 2.69
CA GLY A 98 10.21 -19.14 2.32
C GLY A 98 10.21 -17.62 2.51
N ALA A 99 11.34 -17.02 2.88
CA ALA A 99 11.54 -15.60 3.08
C ALA A 99 12.63 -15.07 2.14
N TYR A 100 12.64 -13.77 1.88
CA TYR A 100 13.71 -13.14 1.12
C TYR A 100 14.93 -12.88 2.00
N ASP A 101 16.06 -13.39 1.57
CA ASP A 101 17.38 -13.07 2.10
C ASP A 101 18.19 -12.34 1.01
N ALA A 102 18.81 -11.21 1.35
CA ALA A 102 19.59 -10.44 0.38
C ALA A 102 20.68 -11.30 -0.30
N PRO A 103 21.04 -11.01 -1.56
CA PRO A 103 22.13 -11.70 -2.23
C PRO A 103 23.44 -11.67 -1.45
N PRO A 104 24.25 -12.73 -1.43
CA PRO A 104 24.14 -13.90 -2.33
C PRO A 104 23.34 -15.09 -1.76
N THR A 105 22.63 -14.92 -0.63
CA THR A 105 21.87 -16.03 -0.02
C THR A 105 20.74 -16.45 -0.94
N ASP A 106 19.92 -15.49 -1.38
CA ASP A 106 18.93 -15.68 -2.43
C ASP A 106 19.39 -14.97 -3.70
N GLU A 107 18.93 -15.45 -4.83
CA GLU A 107 19.20 -14.81 -6.11
C GLU A 107 18.04 -13.93 -6.53
N ALA A 108 18.25 -12.62 -6.47
CA ALA A 108 17.21 -11.64 -6.74
C ALA A 108 17.54 -10.75 -7.93
N ARG A 109 16.48 -10.28 -8.59
CA ARG A 109 16.56 -9.43 -9.77
C ARG A 109 15.46 -8.41 -9.83
N ARG A 110 15.79 -7.26 -10.45
CA ARG A 110 14.85 -6.20 -10.79
C ARG A 110 15.03 -5.81 -12.25
N PHE A 111 13.92 -5.66 -12.96
CA PHE A 111 13.89 -5.05 -14.29
C PHE A 111 12.66 -4.15 -14.47
N PHE A 112 12.68 -3.34 -15.52
CA PHE A 112 11.61 -2.39 -15.80
C PHE A 112 11.02 -2.63 -17.18
N LEU A 113 9.70 -2.51 -17.25
CA LEU A 113 8.92 -2.49 -18.48
C LEU A 113 8.42 -1.07 -18.69
N SER A 114 8.82 -0.44 -19.77
CA SER A 114 8.42 0.93 -20.07
C SER A 114 7.24 0.93 -21.01
N ASP A 115 6.19 1.67 -20.64
CA ASP A 115 5.07 2.02 -21.53
C ASP A 115 4.48 0.78 -22.24
N VAL A 116 3.96 -0.16 -21.47
CA VAL A 116 3.38 -1.41 -22.01
C VAL A 116 2.19 -1.09 -22.92
N GLN A 117 2.25 -1.45 -24.19
CA GLN A 117 1.25 -1.08 -25.19
C GLN A 117 0.29 -2.23 -25.57
N ALA A 118 0.68 -3.47 -25.40
CA ALA A 118 -0.10 -4.63 -25.81
C ALA A 118 0.27 -5.88 -25.02
N SER A 119 -0.59 -6.89 -25.06
CA SER A 119 -0.25 -8.24 -24.61
C SER A 119 0.89 -8.81 -25.42
N GLY A 120 1.78 -9.55 -24.78
CA GLY A 120 2.93 -10.14 -25.45
C GLY A 120 3.87 -10.91 -24.54
N ALA A 121 4.87 -11.54 -25.13
CA ALA A 121 5.91 -12.27 -24.42
C ALA A 121 7.09 -11.34 -24.08
N ILE A 122 7.60 -11.50 -22.87
CA ILE A 122 8.81 -10.85 -22.35
C ILE A 122 9.82 -11.95 -22.05
N ASN A 123 10.92 -11.98 -22.78
CA ASN A 123 11.98 -12.94 -22.53
C ASN A 123 12.83 -12.48 -21.34
N VAL A 124 12.88 -13.29 -20.30
CA VAL A 124 13.64 -13.04 -19.06
C VAL A 124 14.75 -14.08 -18.96
N VAL A 125 15.96 -13.67 -19.33
CA VAL A 125 17.16 -14.51 -19.21
C VAL A 125 17.72 -14.37 -17.81
N HIS A 126 17.79 -15.47 -17.07
CA HIS A 126 18.43 -15.48 -15.76
C HIS A 126 19.97 -15.55 -15.94
N ASP A 127 20.68 -14.58 -15.43
CA ASP A 127 22.15 -14.49 -15.50
C ASP A 127 22.77 -14.29 -14.11
N ALA A 128 24.07 -14.06 -14.01
CA ALA A 128 24.75 -13.87 -12.73
C ALA A 128 24.64 -12.45 -12.13
N THR A 129 23.84 -11.55 -12.73
CA THR A 129 23.68 -10.18 -12.22
C THR A 129 22.63 -10.16 -11.10
N LEU A 130 23.06 -10.06 -9.85
CA LEU A 130 22.16 -10.01 -8.70
C LEU A 130 21.83 -8.57 -8.31
N THR A 131 20.61 -8.36 -7.85
CA THR A 131 20.12 -7.05 -7.35
C THR A 131 19.44 -7.27 -6.01
N ASP A 132 19.84 -6.55 -4.98
CA ASP A 132 19.06 -6.50 -3.76
C ASP A 132 17.76 -5.74 -4.04
N ILE A 133 16.63 -6.42 -3.88
CA ILE A 133 15.31 -5.91 -4.24
C ILE A 133 14.50 -5.43 -3.04
N ASP A 134 15.04 -5.61 -1.82
CA ASP A 134 14.33 -5.28 -0.59
C ASP A 134 12.86 -5.74 -0.64
N TRP A 135 12.67 -7.08 -0.64
CA TRP A 135 11.34 -7.69 -0.82
C TRP A 135 10.36 -7.24 0.26
N PRO A 136 9.35 -6.44 -0.06
CA PRO A 136 8.43 -5.91 0.92
C PRO A 136 7.32 -6.90 1.28
N PRO A 137 6.66 -6.72 2.45
CA PRO A 137 5.43 -7.43 2.78
C PRO A 137 4.35 -7.20 1.72
N ALA A 138 3.42 -8.14 1.59
CA ALA A 138 2.20 -7.93 0.82
C ALA A 138 1.29 -6.94 1.55
N ILE A 139 0.39 -6.26 0.83
CA ILE A 139 -0.68 -5.49 1.43
C ILE A 139 -1.98 -6.21 1.06
N ASP A 140 -2.26 -7.30 1.75
CA ASP A 140 -3.40 -8.19 1.46
C ASP A 140 -4.43 -8.25 2.59
N GLY A 141 -4.14 -7.60 3.72
CA GLY A 141 -5.00 -7.51 4.90
C GLY A 141 -4.80 -8.64 5.90
N VAL A 142 -3.75 -9.46 5.74
CA VAL A 142 -3.44 -10.59 6.62
C VAL A 142 -1.97 -10.57 7.02
N VAL A 143 -1.66 -9.98 8.15
CA VAL A 143 -0.29 -9.96 8.66
C VAL A 143 0.15 -11.36 9.07
N THR A 144 1.18 -11.89 8.43
CA THR A 144 1.74 -13.20 8.71
C THR A 144 3.08 -13.14 9.46
N THR A 145 3.43 -14.23 10.15
CA THR A 145 4.70 -14.28 10.88
C THR A 145 5.90 -14.22 9.94
N GLY A 146 6.82 -13.29 10.19
CA GLY A 146 8.05 -13.12 9.40
C GLY A 146 7.87 -12.32 8.11
N GLU A 147 6.68 -11.80 7.84
CA GLU A 147 6.38 -11.01 6.66
C GLU A 147 7.01 -9.61 6.71
N TYR A 148 7.00 -9.01 7.88
CA TYR A 148 7.61 -7.71 8.14
C TYR A 148 8.96 -7.86 8.85
N ARG A 149 9.89 -6.98 8.54
CA ARG A 149 11.23 -6.95 9.13
C ARG A 149 11.20 -6.57 10.62
N HIS A 150 10.25 -5.73 11.00
CA HIS A 150 10.11 -5.22 12.37
C HIS A 150 8.71 -5.46 12.91
N ALA A 151 8.65 -5.76 14.21
CA ALA A 151 7.39 -5.94 14.92
C ALA A 151 7.54 -5.51 16.38
N MET A 152 6.46 -4.98 16.95
CA MET A 152 6.30 -4.75 18.38
C MET A 152 4.84 -4.90 18.80
N THR A 153 4.59 -5.27 20.03
CA THR A 153 3.24 -5.18 20.62
C THR A 153 3.23 -4.09 21.70
N ASP A 154 2.36 -3.12 21.54
CA ASP A 154 2.21 -2.03 22.50
C ASP A 154 1.42 -2.50 23.72
N PRO A 155 2.01 -2.43 24.94
CA PRO A 155 1.34 -2.94 26.14
C PRO A 155 0.15 -2.07 26.60
N GLY A 156 0.07 -0.82 26.15
CA GLY A 156 -0.99 0.12 26.56
C GLY A 156 -2.30 -0.12 25.79
N THR A 157 -2.22 -0.56 24.55
CA THR A 157 -3.38 -0.82 23.69
C THR A 157 -3.56 -2.31 23.36
N GLY A 158 -2.50 -3.09 23.42
CA GLY A 158 -2.47 -4.47 22.92
C GLY A 158 -2.34 -4.54 21.38
N ILE A 159 -2.21 -3.41 20.69
CA ILE A 159 -1.98 -3.39 19.23
C ILE A 159 -0.58 -3.93 18.95
N SER A 160 -0.49 -4.90 18.04
CA SER A 160 0.79 -5.27 17.43
C SER A 160 1.00 -4.43 16.18
N VAL A 161 2.16 -3.80 16.09
CA VAL A 161 2.59 -2.94 14.98
C VAL A 161 3.72 -3.66 14.26
N PHE A 162 3.59 -3.79 12.96
CA PHE A 162 4.58 -4.36 12.05
C PHE A 162 4.99 -3.29 11.05
N TRP A 163 6.28 -3.19 10.70
CA TRP A 163 6.71 -2.21 9.72
C TRP A 163 7.96 -2.63 8.97
N GLN A 164 8.05 -2.10 7.76
CA GLN A 164 9.21 -2.17 6.89
C GLN A 164 9.17 -1.00 5.92
N ASN A 165 10.30 -0.38 5.63
CA ASN A 165 10.38 0.64 4.60
C ASN A 165 11.56 0.40 3.67
N ASP A 166 11.41 0.83 2.42
CA ASP A 166 12.51 1.13 1.52
C ASP A 166 12.89 2.63 1.59
N ALA A 167 13.60 3.15 0.61
CA ALA A 167 13.98 4.57 0.58
C ALA A 167 12.80 5.54 0.37
N THR A 168 11.64 5.05 -0.05
CA THR A 168 10.50 5.86 -0.55
C THR A 168 9.19 5.54 0.14
N VAL A 169 8.93 4.27 0.42
CA VAL A 169 7.62 3.76 0.87
C VAL A 169 7.74 3.07 2.23
N LEU A 170 6.87 3.45 3.15
CA LEU A 170 6.64 2.77 4.43
C LEU A 170 5.44 1.83 4.30
N ARG A 171 5.59 0.62 4.81
CA ARG A 171 4.54 -0.41 4.90
C ARG A 171 4.29 -0.73 6.35
N ILE A 172 3.02 -0.71 6.72
CA ILE A 172 2.56 -0.92 8.10
C ILE A 172 1.52 -2.04 8.12
N GLY A 173 1.69 -2.96 9.06
CA GLY A 173 0.66 -3.91 9.48
C GLY A 173 0.23 -3.61 10.91
N LEU A 174 -1.06 -3.63 11.18
CA LEU A 174 -1.65 -3.49 12.51
C LEU A 174 -2.50 -4.71 12.82
N ILE A 175 -2.26 -5.33 13.96
CA ILE A 175 -3.18 -6.33 14.53
C ILE A 175 -3.77 -5.73 15.80
N SER A 176 -5.06 -5.45 15.80
CA SER A 176 -5.77 -4.80 16.88
C SER A 176 -6.69 -5.78 17.63
N PRO A 177 -6.64 -5.83 18.96
CA PRO A 177 -7.64 -6.60 19.71
C PRO A 177 -9.00 -5.92 19.60
N GLY A 178 -10.04 -6.71 19.35
CA GLY A 178 -11.43 -6.23 19.14
C GLY A 178 -11.77 -6.09 17.66
N THR A 179 -13.02 -5.66 17.42
CA THR A 179 -13.64 -5.58 16.08
C THR A 179 -14.02 -4.14 15.72
N GLY A 180 -13.49 -3.16 16.38
CA GLY A 180 -13.69 -1.77 16.07
C GLY A 180 -12.48 -1.14 15.38
N TRP A 181 -12.55 0.17 15.15
CA TRP A 181 -11.50 0.89 14.46
C TRP A 181 -10.15 0.85 15.19
N VAL A 182 -9.08 0.85 14.42
CA VAL A 182 -7.69 0.98 14.85
C VAL A 182 -7.03 2.18 14.17
N GLY A 183 -6.13 2.87 14.87
CA GLY A 183 -5.39 3.99 14.30
C GLY A 183 -3.96 4.06 14.80
N ILE A 184 -3.10 4.58 13.92
CA ILE A 184 -1.72 4.95 14.18
C ILE A 184 -1.51 6.38 13.71
N GLY A 185 -0.75 7.18 14.47
CA GLY A 185 -0.37 8.53 14.04
C GLY A 185 1.12 8.75 14.22
N PHE A 186 1.75 9.40 13.25
CA PHE A 186 3.19 9.62 13.17
C PHE A 186 3.54 11.06 13.56
N GLY A 187 4.65 11.23 14.28
CA GLY A 187 5.25 12.52 14.60
C GLY A 187 4.39 13.46 15.44
N PRO A 188 3.66 13.01 16.48
CA PRO A 188 2.89 13.89 17.32
C PRO A 188 3.80 14.89 18.06
N VAL A 189 3.38 16.14 18.13
CA VAL A 189 4.05 17.18 18.93
C VAL A 189 3.54 17.15 20.36
N ASP A 190 2.21 17.04 20.55
CA ASP A 190 1.55 16.93 21.84
C ASP A 190 0.21 16.21 21.68
N LEU A 191 0.09 15.00 22.25
CA LEU A 191 -1.02 14.08 22.06
C LEU A 191 -1.27 13.83 20.56
N MET A 192 -2.40 14.25 20.00
CA MET A 192 -2.70 14.13 18.56
C MET A 192 -2.20 15.31 17.74
N GLN A 193 -1.89 16.45 18.38
CA GLN A 193 -1.51 17.65 17.64
C GLN A 193 -0.25 17.43 16.80
N GLY A 194 -0.33 17.76 15.53
CA GLY A 194 0.76 17.62 14.58
C GLY A 194 1.01 16.18 14.09
N ALA A 195 0.22 15.22 14.55
CA ALA A 195 0.33 13.86 14.04
C ALA A 195 -0.36 13.71 12.68
N ASP A 196 0.30 13.02 11.76
CA ASP A 196 -0.29 12.42 10.58
C ASP A 196 -0.93 11.09 11.01
N ILE A 197 -2.26 10.94 10.83
CA ILE A 197 -3.04 9.89 11.50
C ILE A 197 -3.79 9.04 10.45
N LEU A 198 -3.48 7.75 10.41
CA LEU A 198 -4.25 6.75 9.68
C LEU A 198 -5.22 6.06 10.64
N ILE A 199 -6.52 6.08 10.31
CA ILE A 199 -7.55 5.40 11.08
C ILE A 199 -8.34 4.47 10.16
N ALA A 200 -8.53 3.23 10.58
CA ALA A 200 -9.11 2.17 9.77
C ALA A 200 -10.10 1.31 10.55
N ALA A 201 -11.10 0.78 9.85
CA ALA A 201 -12.04 -0.21 10.35
C ALA A 201 -12.43 -1.18 9.24
N VAL A 202 -12.76 -2.41 9.62
CA VAL A 202 -13.27 -3.42 8.69
C VAL A 202 -14.72 -3.74 9.11
N SER A 203 -15.66 -3.52 8.20
CA SER A 203 -17.07 -3.82 8.43
C SER A 203 -17.61 -4.65 7.29
N ASP A 204 -18.25 -5.78 7.62
CA ASP A 204 -18.77 -6.73 6.62
C ASP A 204 -17.72 -7.15 5.56
N GLY A 205 -16.45 -7.28 5.98
CA GLY A 205 -15.32 -7.63 5.11
C GLY A 205 -14.83 -6.49 4.20
N VAL A 206 -15.30 -5.27 4.42
CA VAL A 206 -14.89 -4.08 3.66
C VAL A 206 -14.04 -3.18 4.54
N LEU A 207 -12.80 -2.92 4.11
CA LEU A 207 -11.93 -1.94 4.77
C LEU A 207 -12.38 -0.52 4.45
N THR A 208 -12.50 0.30 5.47
CA THR A 208 -12.53 1.77 5.38
C THR A 208 -11.29 2.32 6.07
N ILE A 209 -10.50 3.10 5.37
CA ILE A 209 -9.33 3.79 5.93
C ILE A 209 -9.39 5.27 5.59
N GLN A 210 -8.97 6.12 6.51
CA GLN A 210 -8.91 7.56 6.34
C GLN A 210 -7.54 8.08 6.73
N ASP A 211 -7.06 9.01 5.93
CA ASP A 211 -5.94 9.86 6.21
C ASP A 211 -6.44 11.12 6.93
N GLN A 212 -5.87 11.43 8.08
CA GLN A 212 -6.32 12.50 8.95
C GLN A 212 -5.12 13.23 9.58
N PHE A 213 -5.31 14.48 9.94
CA PHE A 213 -4.29 15.31 10.59
C PHE A 213 -4.72 15.81 11.96
N GLY A 214 -3.83 15.74 12.93
CA GLY A 214 -4.02 16.22 14.28
C GLY A 214 -3.91 17.73 14.38
N VAL A 215 -5.05 18.44 14.39
CA VAL A 215 -5.10 19.91 14.43
C VAL A 215 -4.97 20.49 15.84
N ALA A 216 -5.23 19.67 16.87
CA ALA A 216 -5.08 20.03 18.28
C ALA A 216 -4.86 18.76 19.12
N GLN A 217 -4.55 18.92 20.40
CA GLN A 217 -4.29 17.80 21.32
C GLN A 217 -5.35 16.70 21.34
N THR A 218 -6.61 17.04 21.09
CA THR A 218 -7.75 16.11 21.15
C THR A 218 -8.66 16.20 19.92
N VAL A 219 -8.19 16.83 18.85
CA VAL A 219 -8.96 17.03 17.63
C VAL A 219 -8.11 16.68 16.43
N HIS A 220 -8.62 15.79 15.61
CA HIS A 220 -8.08 15.46 14.26
C HIS A 220 -9.16 15.73 13.20
N ARG A 221 -8.78 15.88 11.97
CA ARG A 221 -9.65 16.12 10.82
C ARG A 221 -9.19 15.30 9.63
N LEU A 222 -10.15 14.94 8.80
CA LEU A 222 -9.87 14.33 7.51
C LEU A 222 -8.91 15.23 6.70
N ASP A 223 -7.86 14.64 6.17
CA ASP A 223 -6.99 15.34 5.24
C ASP A 223 -7.69 15.56 3.90
N SER A 224 -7.32 16.62 3.23
CA SER A 224 -7.83 16.95 1.89
C SER A 224 -7.14 16.14 0.79
N GLN A 225 -5.96 15.63 1.07
CA GLN A 225 -5.17 14.76 0.19
C GLN A 225 -4.94 13.43 0.89
N GLY A 226 -5.46 12.33 0.33
CA GLY A 226 -5.19 11.01 0.85
C GLY A 226 -3.91 10.46 0.23
N ASN A 227 -2.89 10.20 1.06
CA ASN A 227 -1.57 9.78 0.60
C ASN A 227 -1.31 8.28 0.78
N ILE A 228 -2.38 7.51 0.99
CA ILE A 228 -2.32 6.05 1.10
C ILE A 228 -2.14 5.46 -0.30
N ILE A 229 -1.04 4.73 -0.51
CA ILE A 229 -0.74 4.08 -1.79
C ILE A 229 -1.61 2.84 -1.97
N GLN A 230 -1.66 1.98 -0.94
CA GLN A 230 -2.40 0.72 -0.94
C GLN A 230 -2.87 0.41 0.47
N ALA A 231 -4.04 -0.21 0.61
CA ALA A 231 -4.53 -0.68 1.89
C ALA A 231 -5.41 -1.92 1.71
N ALA A 232 -5.33 -2.82 2.68
CA ALA A 232 -6.19 -4.00 2.81
C ALA A 232 -6.46 -4.29 4.29
N GLY A 233 -7.55 -4.99 4.57
CA GLY A 233 -7.86 -5.34 5.95
C GLY A 233 -8.85 -6.47 6.05
N THR A 234 -8.74 -7.22 7.13
CA THR A 234 -9.62 -8.33 7.48
C THR A 234 -10.04 -8.24 8.94
N GLU A 235 -11.19 -8.79 9.24
CA GLU A 235 -11.67 -8.95 10.61
C GLU A 235 -12.14 -10.39 10.80
N ALA A 236 -11.53 -11.09 11.75
CA ALA A 236 -11.85 -12.46 12.07
C ALA A 236 -11.50 -12.77 13.54
N ASP A 237 -12.26 -13.65 14.16
CA ASP A 237 -12.00 -14.17 15.52
C ASP A 237 -11.83 -13.09 16.61
N GLY A 238 -12.52 -11.95 16.43
CA GLY A 238 -12.45 -10.83 17.37
C GLY A 238 -11.20 -9.97 17.25
N VAL A 239 -10.51 -10.04 16.11
CA VAL A 239 -9.29 -9.29 15.80
C VAL A 239 -9.48 -8.57 14.47
N THR A 240 -9.09 -7.30 14.44
CA THR A 240 -8.99 -6.51 13.20
C THR A 240 -7.55 -6.45 12.76
N MET A 241 -7.27 -6.85 11.51
CA MET A 241 -5.98 -6.69 10.85
C MET A 241 -6.10 -5.65 9.76
N VAL A 242 -5.15 -4.74 9.69
CA VAL A 242 -5.07 -3.71 8.64
C VAL A 242 -3.63 -3.58 8.17
N GLU A 243 -3.46 -3.57 6.87
CA GLU A 243 -2.18 -3.29 6.23
C GLU A 243 -2.34 -2.11 5.30
N PHE A 244 -1.32 -1.26 5.24
CA PHE A 244 -1.29 -0.15 4.31
C PHE A 244 0.14 0.27 3.97
N SER A 245 0.28 0.99 2.86
CA SER A 245 1.53 1.62 2.46
C SER A 245 1.32 3.09 2.17
N LEU A 246 2.33 3.91 2.48
CA LEU A 246 2.35 5.35 2.27
C LEU A 246 3.75 5.81 1.89
N PHE A 247 3.84 6.99 1.27
CA PHE A 247 5.14 7.60 1.01
C PHE A 247 5.80 8.07 2.32
N LEU A 248 7.11 7.87 2.45
CA LEU A 248 7.88 8.46 3.55
C LEU A 248 7.86 10.01 3.51
N ALA A 249 7.75 10.57 2.31
CA ALA A 249 7.60 12.02 2.09
C ALA A 249 6.60 12.24 0.93
N SER A 250 5.35 12.41 1.25
CA SER A 250 4.26 12.62 0.29
C SER A 250 4.34 13.99 -0.40
N GLY A 251 4.94 14.98 0.28
CA GLY A 251 4.93 16.38 -0.12
C GLY A 251 3.68 17.13 0.34
N ASP A 252 2.74 16.48 1.01
CA ASP A 252 1.59 17.15 1.62
C ASP A 252 2.02 17.89 2.90
N PRO A 253 1.64 19.16 3.08
CA PRO A 253 1.91 19.91 4.32
C PRO A 253 1.22 19.36 5.58
N ALA A 254 0.18 18.55 5.45
CA ALA A 254 -0.50 17.91 6.58
C ALA A 254 0.20 16.62 7.01
N ASP A 255 1.06 16.04 6.18
CA ASP A 255 1.82 14.85 6.49
C ASP A 255 3.17 15.18 7.12
N ASN A 256 3.61 14.30 8.00
CA ASN A 256 4.96 14.37 8.54
C ASN A 256 5.94 13.63 7.62
N ALA A 257 6.89 14.35 7.02
CA ALA A 257 7.94 13.70 6.25
C ALA A 257 8.79 12.79 7.17
N LEU A 258 8.83 11.52 6.85
CA LEU A 258 9.61 10.50 7.53
C LEU A 258 10.94 10.29 6.80
N VAL A 259 12.00 10.00 7.54
CA VAL A 259 13.33 9.83 6.97
C VAL A 259 13.83 8.42 7.26
N PRO A 260 14.37 7.69 6.26
CA PRO A 260 14.99 6.38 6.49
C PRO A 260 16.01 6.42 7.64
N GLY A 261 15.98 5.41 8.52
CA GLY A 261 16.80 5.32 9.72
C GLY A 261 16.35 6.18 10.91
N GLN A 262 15.31 6.98 10.75
CA GLN A 262 14.75 7.82 11.82
C GLN A 262 14.02 6.97 12.87
N THR A 263 14.16 7.36 14.14
CA THR A 263 13.19 6.96 15.16
C THR A 263 12.09 8.00 15.24
N VAL A 264 10.86 7.59 14.97
CA VAL A 264 9.68 8.45 14.96
C VAL A 264 8.74 8.08 16.12
N GLY A 265 8.28 9.11 16.85
CA GLY A 265 7.20 8.94 17.83
C GLY A 265 5.90 8.57 17.16
N VAL A 266 5.17 7.60 17.69
CA VAL A 266 3.86 7.20 17.20
C VAL A 266 2.82 7.19 18.32
N ILE A 267 1.60 7.56 17.98
CA ILE A 267 0.43 7.36 18.82
C ILE A 267 -0.39 6.20 18.27
N LEU A 268 -0.91 5.37 19.16
CA LEU A 268 -1.76 4.22 18.85
C LEU A 268 -3.09 4.38 19.56
N ALA A 269 -4.18 4.05 18.89
CA ALA A 269 -5.50 4.05 19.50
C ALA A 269 -6.40 3.00 18.85
N LEU A 270 -7.37 2.50 19.62
CA LEU A 270 -8.40 1.61 19.11
C LEU A 270 -9.74 1.85 19.79
N HIS A 271 -10.81 1.43 19.12
CA HIS A 271 -12.10 1.19 19.77
C HIS A 271 -12.39 -0.31 19.76
N ALA A 272 -12.80 -0.87 20.90
CA ALA A 272 -12.90 -2.33 21.04
C ALA A 272 -13.96 -2.98 20.11
N ASN A 273 -15.03 -2.23 19.74
CA ASN A 273 -16.17 -2.80 19.00
C ASN A 273 -17.00 -1.79 18.20
N SER A 274 -16.45 -0.60 17.87
CA SER A 274 -17.16 0.39 17.04
C SER A 274 -16.29 0.79 15.86
N ASP A 275 -16.83 0.72 14.65
CA ASP A 275 -16.20 1.14 13.40
C ASP A 275 -16.36 2.63 13.11
N SER A 276 -17.14 3.33 13.95
CA SER A 276 -17.35 4.76 13.77
C SER A 276 -16.13 5.56 14.21
N PHE A 277 -15.48 6.23 13.28
CA PHE A 277 -14.32 7.11 13.52
C PHE A 277 -14.65 8.35 14.37
N THR A 278 -15.95 8.59 14.66
CA THR A 278 -16.38 9.61 15.60
C THR A 278 -16.50 9.09 17.05
N SER A 279 -16.43 7.77 17.25
CA SER A 279 -16.40 7.17 18.58
C SER A 279 -15.05 7.40 19.23
N ARG A 280 -15.07 7.79 20.52
CA ARG A 280 -13.83 7.96 21.29
C ARG A 280 -13.14 6.60 21.49
N HIS A 281 -11.82 6.55 21.29
CA HIS A 281 -11.01 5.36 21.57
C HIS A 281 -11.29 4.76 22.97
N THR A 282 -11.24 3.42 23.06
CA THR A 282 -11.32 2.68 24.34
C THR A 282 -9.94 2.48 24.97
N ALA A 283 -8.89 2.41 24.12
CA ALA A 283 -7.50 2.40 24.55
C ALA A 283 -6.65 3.30 23.66
N ARG A 284 -5.58 3.84 24.22
CA ARG A 284 -4.59 4.65 23.51
C ARG A 284 -3.24 4.58 24.18
N SER A 285 -2.18 4.80 23.42
CA SER A 285 -0.79 4.79 23.90
C SER A 285 0.08 5.69 23.03
N THR A 286 1.30 5.95 23.52
CA THR A 286 2.36 6.61 22.76
C THR A 286 3.60 5.74 22.86
N THR A 287 4.25 5.50 21.72
CA THR A 287 5.50 4.73 21.62
C THR A 287 6.37 5.30 20.52
N ALA A 288 7.34 4.56 20.02
CA ALA A 288 8.20 4.95 18.91
C ALA A 288 8.56 3.72 18.07
N ILE A 289 8.75 3.94 16.78
CA ILE A 289 9.32 2.94 15.86
C ILE A 289 10.58 3.51 15.22
N THR A 290 11.53 2.65 14.87
CA THR A 290 12.72 3.05 14.11
C THR A 290 12.60 2.49 12.70
N LEU A 291 12.70 3.38 11.72
CA LEU A 291 12.61 3.05 10.30
C LEU A 291 13.91 2.38 9.81
N ASP A 292 13.81 1.55 8.76
CA ASP A 292 14.99 1.04 8.07
C ASP A 292 15.82 2.17 7.47
N GLY A 293 17.13 1.98 7.35
CA GLY A 293 18.06 3.00 6.83
C GLY A 293 17.87 3.35 5.35
N GLY A 294 16.96 2.67 4.65
CA GLY A 294 16.77 2.74 3.21
C GLY A 294 17.92 2.03 2.47
N ILE A 295 17.58 1.13 1.58
CA ILE A 295 18.53 0.46 0.68
C ILE A 295 18.42 1.10 -0.69
#